data_ecbb1193201103a3a57b4c44f54021a8
#
_entry.id   ecbb1193201103a3a57b4c44f54021a8
#
_cell.length_a   1.000
_cell.length_b   1.000
_cell.length_c   1.000
_cell.angle_alpha   90.00
_cell.angle_beta   90.00
_cell.angle_gamma   90.00
#
_symmetry.space_group_name_H-M   'P 1'
#
loop_
_entity.id
_entity.type
_entity.pdbx_description
1 polymer ?
#
loop_
_entity_poly.entity_id
_entity_poly.type
_entity_poly.pdbx_seq_one_letter_code
_entity_poly.pdbx_strand_id
1 'polypeptide(L)'
;LFRQGLIYRGKRLVNWDTFLQTVVSDDEVFHEEVKGHFWHFQYPVIDPQPGEPTHVTIATTRPETMLGDTAVAVHPNPAAALDGAEAGLLDKLSKAPAKEREDIQKEIDAVRERRQTLLPQLERLRDMALAGRKLVLPLVNRVIPLVADEWAKPELGSGCVKITPAHDANDYDVAKRQDLPMVNILN
;
A
#
# COMPACT_ATOMS: atom_id res chain seq x y z
N LEU A 1 -4.41 -37.13 8.00
CA LEU A 1 -4.00 -35.84 7.45
C LEU A 1 -4.04 -34.74 8.51
N PHE A 2 -5.19 -34.52 9.18
CA PHE A 2 -5.29 -33.51 10.26
C PHE A 2 -4.33 -33.77 11.43
N ARG A 3 -4.27 -35.02 11.92
CA ARG A 3 -3.33 -35.41 13.00
C ARG A 3 -1.85 -35.33 12.62
N GLN A 4 -1.56 -35.28 11.33
CA GLN A 4 -0.21 -35.14 10.75
C GLN A 4 0.16 -33.69 10.43
N GLY A 5 -0.75 -32.72 10.74
CA GLY A 5 -0.53 -31.30 10.43
C GLY A 5 -0.61 -30.93 8.96
N LEU A 6 -0.99 -31.85 8.06
CA LEU A 6 -1.11 -31.59 6.62
C LEU A 6 -2.38 -30.82 6.27
N ILE A 7 -3.40 -30.90 7.11
CA ILE A 7 -4.65 -30.15 7.00
C ILE A 7 -4.88 -29.44 8.33
N TYR A 8 -5.25 -28.18 8.26
CA TYR A 8 -5.60 -27.37 9.42
C TYR A 8 -6.82 -26.50 9.14
N ARG A 9 -7.50 -26.06 10.19
CA ARG A 9 -8.59 -25.10 10.10
C ARG A 9 -8.07 -23.69 10.35
N GLY A 10 -8.36 -22.76 9.43
CA GLY A 10 -7.90 -21.37 9.54
C GLY A 10 -8.81 -20.42 8.76
N LYS A 11 -8.70 -19.11 9.05
CA LYS A 11 -9.33 -18.06 8.26
C LYS A 11 -8.50 -17.80 7.00
N ARG A 12 -9.17 -17.54 5.89
CA ARG A 12 -8.59 -17.17 4.59
C ARG A 12 -9.36 -16.02 3.99
N LEU A 13 -8.68 -15.17 3.22
CA LEU A 13 -9.35 -14.27 2.31
C LEU A 13 -9.98 -15.07 1.17
N VAL A 14 -11.16 -14.65 0.76
CA VAL A 14 -11.91 -15.24 -0.35
C VAL A 14 -12.53 -14.13 -1.17
N ASN A 15 -12.74 -14.39 -2.47
CA ASN A 15 -13.53 -13.50 -3.30
C ASN A 15 -15.02 -13.73 -2.98
N TRP A 16 -15.72 -12.66 -2.68
CA TRP A 16 -17.13 -12.69 -2.30
C TRP A 16 -17.97 -11.94 -3.33
N ASP A 17 -18.92 -12.62 -3.94
CA ASP A 17 -19.92 -12.00 -4.81
C ASP A 17 -21.09 -11.51 -3.98
N THR A 18 -21.30 -10.19 -3.97
CA THR A 18 -22.34 -9.55 -3.15
C THR A 18 -23.75 -9.75 -3.72
N PHE A 19 -23.89 -10.05 -5.02
CA PHE A 19 -25.16 -10.32 -5.66
C PHE A 19 -25.60 -11.77 -5.40
N LEU A 20 -24.70 -12.72 -5.63
CA LEU A 20 -24.95 -14.16 -5.39
C LEU A 20 -24.86 -14.52 -3.91
N GLN A 21 -24.30 -13.64 -3.07
CA GLN A 21 -24.05 -13.88 -1.65
C GLN A 21 -23.29 -15.17 -1.38
N THR A 22 -22.27 -15.41 -2.16
CA THR A 22 -21.43 -16.61 -2.05
C THR A 22 -19.97 -16.31 -2.33
N VAL A 23 -19.10 -17.23 -1.93
CA VAL A 23 -17.70 -17.26 -2.32
C VAL A 23 -17.60 -17.69 -3.78
N VAL A 24 -16.75 -17.02 -4.54
CA VAL A 24 -16.39 -17.40 -5.92
C VAL A 24 -14.91 -17.79 -5.97
N SER A 25 -14.56 -18.70 -6.86
CA SER A 25 -13.18 -19.14 -7.09
C SER A 25 -12.39 -18.06 -7.85
N ASP A 26 -11.06 -18.15 -7.79
CA ASP A 26 -10.21 -17.21 -8.53
C ASP A 26 -10.41 -17.29 -10.05
N ASP A 27 -10.78 -18.45 -10.56
CA ASP A 27 -11.09 -18.68 -11.98
C ASP A 27 -12.39 -18.01 -12.45
N GLU A 28 -13.24 -17.60 -11.52
CA GLU A 28 -14.51 -16.90 -11.78
C GLU A 28 -14.37 -15.37 -11.66
N VAL A 29 -13.17 -14.88 -11.31
CA VAL A 29 -12.89 -13.44 -11.15
C VAL A 29 -12.22 -12.91 -12.40
N PHE A 30 -12.80 -11.88 -13.01
CA PHE A 30 -12.26 -11.18 -14.16
C PHE A 30 -11.83 -9.77 -13.74
N HIS A 31 -10.64 -9.35 -14.20
CA HIS A 31 -10.13 -8.00 -13.95
C HIS A 31 -10.48 -7.11 -15.15
N GLU A 32 -11.13 -5.99 -14.87
CA GLU A 32 -11.45 -4.96 -15.86
C GLU A 32 -10.78 -3.65 -15.47
N GLU A 33 -10.25 -2.94 -16.49
CA GLU A 33 -9.73 -1.59 -16.27
C GLU A 33 -10.89 -0.60 -16.16
N VAL A 34 -10.99 0.04 -15.00
CA VAL A 34 -11.96 1.11 -14.74
C VAL A 34 -11.25 2.42 -14.42
N LYS A 35 -11.82 3.53 -14.88
CA LYS A 35 -11.34 4.86 -14.48
C LYS A 35 -11.63 5.08 -13.01
N GLY A 36 -10.59 5.18 -12.20
CA GLY A 36 -10.67 5.42 -10.77
C GLY A 36 -10.07 6.78 -10.39
N HIS A 37 -10.15 7.08 -9.09
CA HIS A 37 -9.55 8.27 -8.49
C HIS A 37 -8.70 7.86 -7.31
N PHE A 38 -7.64 8.64 -7.04
CA PHE A 38 -6.92 8.56 -5.78
C PHE A 38 -7.57 9.49 -4.77
N TRP A 39 -8.00 8.91 -3.64
CA TRP A 39 -8.45 9.61 -2.46
C TRP A 39 -7.29 9.79 -1.50
N HIS A 40 -7.11 11.01 -0.98
CA HIS A 40 -6.03 11.32 -0.07
C HIS A 40 -6.56 11.52 1.34
N PHE A 41 -6.00 10.78 2.30
CA PHE A 41 -6.31 10.89 3.71
C PHE A 41 -5.07 11.29 4.50
N GLN A 42 -5.27 12.05 5.57
CA GLN A 42 -4.21 12.42 6.50
C GLN A 42 -4.42 11.68 7.82
N TYR A 43 -3.43 10.91 8.22
CA TYR A 43 -3.42 10.17 9.48
C TYR A 43 -2.52 10.90 10.45
N PRO A 44 -3.07 11.46 11.57
CA PRO A 44 -2.29 12.15 12.57
C PRO A 44 -1.21 11.27 13.17
N VAL A 45 -0.02 11.81 13.34
CA VAL A 45 1.09 11.18 14.06
C VAL A 45 0.89 11.40 15.55
N ILE A 46 1.09 10.34 16.35
CA ILE A 46 1.03 10.44 17.82
C ILE A 46 2.36 10.99 18.34
N ASP A 47 2.32 12.06 19.12
CA ASP A 47 3.46 12.70 19.75
C ASP A 47 4.64 12.92 18.80
N PRO A 48 4.44 13.69 17.69
CA PRO A 48 5.48 13.91 16.70
C PRO A 48 6.68 14.63 17.32
N GLN A 49 7.88 14.13 17.04
CA GLN A 49 9.13 14.73 17.51
C GLN A 49 9.49 15.96 16.66
N PRO A 50 10.36 16.85 17.17
CA PRO A 50 10.85 17.98 16.38
C PRO A 50 11.40 17.54 15.02
N GLY A 51 10.85 18.11 13.95
CA GLY A 51 11.23 17.78 12.58
C GLY A 51 10.44 16.61 11.94
N GLU A 52 9.63 15.88 12.69
CA GLU A 52 8.69 14.90 12.13
C GLU A 52 7.41 15.60 11.61
N PRO A 53 6.77 15.07 10.55
CA PRO A 53 5.47 15.57 10.11
C PRO A 53 4.39 15.27 11.16
N THR A 54 3.41 16.15 11.30
CA THR A 54 2.25 15.94 12.18
C THR A 54 1.23 14.96 11.62
N HIS A 55 1.29 14.68 10.32
CA HIS A 55 0.37 13.77 9.61
C HIS A 55 1.13 12.97 8.56
N VAL A 56 0.67 11.76 8.31
CA VAL A 56 1.08 10.96 7.17
C VAL A 56 -0.06 10.96 6.15
N THR A 57 0.23 11.36 4.91
CA THR A 57 -0.74 11.33 3.83
C THR A 57 -0.66 9.97 3.12
N ILE A 58 -1.79 9.31 2.99
CA ILE A 58 -1.94 8.11 2.16
C ILE A 58 -2.80 8.41 0.94
N ALA A 59 -2.58 7.66 -0.14
CA ALA A 59 -3.42 7.69 -1.34
C ALA A 59 -4.01 6.30 -1.56
N THR A 60 -5.33 6.23 -1.78
CA THR A 60 -6.04 4.97 -2.00
C THR A 60 -7.09 5.10 -3.09
N THR A 61 -7.32 4.02 -3.82
CA THR A 61 -8.45 3.89 -4.76
C THR A 61 -9.70 3.32 -4.08
N ARG A 62 -9.57 2.79 -2.83
CA ARG A 62 -10.65 2.13 -2.09
C ARG A 62 -10.89 2.80 -0.72
N PRO A 63 -11.48 4.02 -0.72
CA PRO A 63 -11.73 4.76 0.53
C PRO A 63 -12.68 4.05 1.49
N GLU A 64 -13.59 3.22 0.96
CA GLU A 64 -14.58 2.47 1.71
C GLU A 64 -13.96 1.50 2.73
N THR A 65 -12.74 1.03 2.49
CA THR A 65 -12.07 0.07 3.37
C THR A 65 -11.25 0.73 4.49
N MET A 66 -11.18 2.06 4.55
CA MET A 66 -10.33 2.81 5.49
C MET A 66 -10.55 2.42 6.96
N LEU A 67 -11.80 2.18 7.36
CA LEU A 67 -12.11 1.83 8.75
C LEU A 67 -11.52 0.48 9.20
N GLY A 68 -11.11 -0.35 8.24
CA GLY A 68 -10.42 -1.64 8.47
C GLY A 68 -8.90 -1.54 8.50
N ASP A 69 -8.33 -0.33 8.35
CA ASP A 69 -6.87 -0.17 8.32
C ASP A 69 -6.24 -0.55 9.65
N THR A 70 -5.15 -1.29 9.58
CA THR A 70 -4.40 -1.77 10.74
C THR A 70 -2.96 -1.29 10.77
N ALA A 71 -2.46 -0.71 9.68
CA ALA A 71 -1.17 -0.03 9.60
C ALA A 71 -1.15 0.95 8.42
N VAL A 72 -0.11 1.78 8.37
CA VAL A 72 0.35 2.46 7.17
C VAL A 72 1.76 1.99 6.88
N ALA A 73 2.06 1.65 5.63
CA ALA A 73 3.39 1.24 5.21
C ALA A 73 4.09 2.33 4.40
N VAL A 74 5.40 2.43 4.60
CA VAL A 74 6.35 3.19 3.80
C VAL A 74 7.47 2.26 3.34
N HIS A 75 8.07 2.51 2.16
CA HIS A 75 9.12 1.63 1.66
C HIS A 75 10.37 1.68 2.55
N PRO A 76 11.02 0.52 2.89
CA PRO A 76 12.20 0.48 3.75
C PRO A 76 13.43 1.15 3.14
N ASN A 77 13.50 1.24 1.82
CA ASN A 77 14.54 1.96 1.09
C ASN A 77 13.93 2.72 -0.09
N PRO A 78 13.30 3.90 0.14
CA PRO A 78 12.59 4.63 -0.90
C PRO A 78 13.51 5.14 -2.03
N ALA A 79 14.77 5.46 -1.73
CA ALA A 79 15.73 5.88 -2.75
C ALA A 79 16.02 4.76 -3.75
N ALA A 80 16.37 3.57 -3.26
CA ALA A 80 16.65 2.42 -4.12
C ALA A 80 15.42 1.97 -4.91
N ALA A 81 14.21 2.08 -4.33
CA ALA A 81 12.98 1.76 -5.04
C ALA A 81 12.72 2.72 -6.20
N LEU A 82 12.92 4.03 -6.01
CA LEU A 82 12.82 5.03 -7.08
C LEU A 82 13.88 4.82 -8.17
N ASP A 83 15.13 4.47 -7.79
CA ASP A 83 16.18 4.13 -8.75
C ASP A 83 15.80 2.90 -9.58
N GLY A 84 15.25 1.87 -8.93
CA GLY A 84 14.78 0.66 -9.60
C GLY A 84 13.61 0.94 -10.55
N ALA A 85 12.66 1.78 -10.14
CA ALA A 85 11.53 2.20 -10.97
C ALA A 85 12.01 2.97 -12.21
N GLU A 86 12.93 3.95 -12.05
CA GLU A 86 13.51 4.68 -13.17
C GLU A 86 14.28 3.74 -14.12
N ALA A 87 15.10 2.83 -13.60
CA ALA A 87 15.84 1.87 -14.42
C ALA A 87 14.91 0.95 -15.21
N GLY A 88 13.82 0.48 -14.60
CA GLY A 88 12.81 -0.33 -15.28
C GLY A 88 12.10 0.41 -16.40
N LEU A 89 11.76 1.69 -16.19
CA LEU A 89 11.16 2.54 -17.22
C LEU A 89 12.13 2.85 -18.36
N LEU A 90 13.42 3.07 -18.09
CA LEU A 90 14.46 3.25 -19.10
C LEU A 90 14.65 2.00 -19.97
N ASP A 91 14.64 0.82 -19.35
CA ASP A 91 14.69 -0.45 -20.09
C ASP A 91 13.44 -0.60 -20.99
N LYS A 92 12.25 -0.32 -20.45
CA LYS A 92 11.00 -0.31 -21.21
C LYS A 92 11.05 0.69 -22.37
N LEU A 93 11.55 1.91 -22.13
CA LEU A 93 11.70 2.94 -23.18
C LEU A 93 12.61 2.48 -24.33
N SER A 94 13.70 1.77 -24.02
CA SER A 94 14.64 1.26 -25.01
C SER A 94 14.00 0.27 -26.01
N LYS A 95 13.00 -0.48 -25.54
CA LYS A 95 12.28 -1.54 -26.29
C LYS A 95 10.94 -1.06 -26.87
N ALA A 96 10.46 0.10 -26.45
CA ALA A 96 9.13 0.60 -26.81
C ALA A 96 9.04 1.08 -28.25
N PRO A 97 7.90 0.86 -28.92
CA PRO A 97 7.58 1.45 -30.23
C PRO A 97 7.46 2.98 -30.12
N ALA A 98 7.69 3.69 -31.23
CA ALA A 98 7.72 5.16 -31.25
C ALA A 98 6.46 5.82 -30.64
N LYS A 99 5.30 5.19 -30.80
CA LYS A 99 4.00 5.70 -30.30
C LYS A 99 3.92 5.74 -28.78
N GLU A 100 4.60 4.85 -28.07
CA GLU A 100 4.52 4.72 -26.60
C GLU A 100 5.65 5.47 -25.88
N ARG A 101 6.70 5.88 -26.60
CA ARG A 101 7.91 6.48 -26.01
C ARG A 101 7.63 7.78 -25.26
N GLU A 102 6.72 8.60 -25.77
CA GLU A 102 6.39 9.87 -25.14
C GLU A 102 5.73 9.66 -23.76
N ASP A 103 4.84 8.68 -23.64
CA ASP A 103 4.15 8.40 -22.38
C ASP A 103 5.11 7.77 -21.37
N ILE A 104 5.99 6.86 -21.81
CA ILE A 104 7.03 6.30 -20.94
C ILE A 104 8.01 7.40 -20.48
N GLN A 105 8.37 8.35 -21.36
CA GLN A 105 9.23 9.47 -20.98
C GLN A 105 8.57 10.35 -19.91
N LYS A 106 7.26 10.61 -19.99
CA LYS A 106 6.52 11.34 -18.94
C LYS A 106 6.56 10.59 -17.60
N GLU A 107 6.45 9.25 -17.62
CA GLU A 107 6.57 8.44 -16.42
C GLU A 107 7.97 8.55 -15.78
N ILE A 108 9.02 8.53 -16.59
CA ILE A 108 10.40 8.71 -16.11
C ILE A 108 10.58 10.09 -15.48
N ASP A 109 10.10 11.13 -16.14
CA ASP A 109 10.20 12.51 -15.63
C ASP A 109 9.43 12.67 -14.31
N ALA A 110 8.25 12.03 -14.20
CA ALA A 110 7.49 11.99 -12.94
C ALA A 110 8.25 11.29 -11.81
N VAL A 111 8.91 10.16 -12.07
CA VAL A 111 9.74 9.47 -11.05
C VAL A 111 10.91 10.35 -10.61
N ARG A 112 11.57 11.05 -11.53
CA ARG A 112 12.66 11.99 -11.23
C ARG A 112 12.18 13.18 -10.39
N GLU A 113 11.05 13.76 -10.73
CA GLU A 113 10.42 14.82 -9.95
C GLU A 113 10.11 14.35 -8.54
N ARG A 114 9.52 13.18 -8.39
CA ARG A 114 9.23 12.57 -7.07
C ARG A 114 10.50 12.35 -6.25
N ARG A 115 11.59 11.94 -6.89
CA ARG A 115 12.89 11.81 -6.22
C ARG A 115 13.36 13.13 -5.63
N GLN A 116 13.17 14.24 -6.32
CA GLN A 116 13.58 15.56 -5.84
C GLN A 116 12.65 16.13 -4.76
N THR A 117 11.35 15.91 -4.90
CA THR A 117 10.33 16.57 -4.06
C THR A 117 9.89 15.72 -2.88
N LEU A 118 9.75 14.40 -3.07
CA LEU A 118 9.11 13.51 -2.10
C LEU A 118 10.10 12.63 -1.32
N LEU A 119 11.24 12.27 -1.90
CA LEU A 119 12.20 11.36 -1.28
C LEU A 119 12.62 11.78 0.13
N PRO A 120 12.97 13.06 0.43
CA PRO A 120 13.37 13.45 1.79
C PRO A 120 12.28 13.21 2.84
N GLN A 121 11.00 13.36 2.43
CA GLN A 121 9.87 13.07 3.31
C GLN A 121 9.69 11.56 3.51
N LEU A 122 9.83 10.75 2.46
CA LEU A 122 9.71 9.29 2.55
C LEU A 122 10.82 8.68 3.40
N GLU A 123 12.05 9.19 3.30
CA GLU A 123 13.15 8.75 4.16
C GLU A 123 12.88 9.06 5.63
N ARG A 124 12.33 10.24 5.92
CA ARG A 124 11.91 10.60 7.28
C ARG A 124 10.78 9.68 7.79
N LEU A 125 9.78 9.39 6.96
CA LEU A 125 8.71 8.46 7.33
C LEU A 125 9.23 7.04 7.55
N ARG A 126 10.20 6.58 6.75
CA ARG A 126 10.90 5.31 6.98
C ARG A 126 11.59 5.30 8.35
N ASP A 127 12.32 6.36 8.70
CA ASP A 127 13.00 6.46 10.00
C ASP A 127 11.99 6.46 11.15
N MET A 128 10.85 7.13 10.98
CA MET A 128 9.74 7.09 11.92
C MET A 128 9.15 5.68 12.07
N ALA A 129 8.99 4.94 10.96
CA ALA A 129 8.52 3.56 10.99
C ALA A 129 9.50 2.65 11.75
N LEU A 130 10.79 2.78 11.48
CA LEU A 130 11.85 2.04 12.21
C LEU A 130 11.92 2.41 13.69
N ALA A 131 11.57 3.64 14.05
CA ALA A 131 11.46 4.09 15.43
C ALA A 131 10.14 3.65 16.12
N GLY A 132 9.27 2.90 15.43
CA GLY A 132 8.01 2.39 15.98
C GLY A 132 6.94 3.47 16.20
N ARG A 133 6.95 4.54 15.39
CA ARG A 133 5.93 5.61 15.47
C ARG A 133 4.55 5.07 15.16
N LYS A 134 3.56 5.69 15.77
CA LYS A 134 2.14 5.32 15.65
C LYS A 134 1.32 6.47 15.10
N LEU A 135 0.24 6.10 14.44
CA LEU A 135 -0.71 7.00 13.82
C LEU A 135 -2.09 6.80 14.43
N VAL A 136 -2.94 7.79 14.28
CA VAL A 136 -4.36 7.67 14.61
C VAL A 136 -5.14 7.47 13.32
N LEU A 137 -5.87 6.36 13.22
CA LEU A 137 -6.85 6.16 12.16
C LEU A 137 -8.04 7.10 12.40
N PRO A 138 -8.33 8.04 11.47
CA PRO A 138 -9.43 8.98 11.62
C PRO A 138 -10.78 8.28 11.79
N LEU A 139 -11.77 8.99 12.31
CA LEU A 139 -13.16 8.59 12.57
C LEU A 139 -13.31 7.55 13.70
N VAL A 140 -12.49 6.52 13.75
CA VAL A 140 -12.56 5.46 14.78
C VAL A 140 -11.52 5.62 15.88
N ASN A 141 -10.61 6.59 15.75
CA ASN A 141 -9.55 6.89 16.73
C ASN A 141 -8.71 5.65 17.12
N ARG A 142 -8.56 4.70 16.20
CA ARG A 142 -7.72 3.53 16.42
C ARG A 142 -6.25 3.90 16.25
N VAL A 143 -5.43 3.49 17.21
CA VAL A 143 -3.98 3.60 17.11
C VAL A 143 -3.46 2.48 16.22
N ILE A 144 -2.74 2.85 15.15
CA ILE A 144 -2.13 1.92 14.18
C ILE A 144 -0.64 2.23 14.03
N PRO A 145 0.22 1.24 13.77
CA PRO A 145 1.64 1.46 13.54
C PRO A 145 1.91 2.08 12.15
N LEU A 146 2.99 2.84 12.06
CA LEU A 146 3.68 3.11 10.81
C LEU A 146 4.75 2.02 10.66
N VAL A 147 4.74 1.28 9.54
CA VAL A 147 5.63 0.14 9.30
C VAL A 147 6.48 0.34 8.04
N ALA A 148 7.66 -0.28 8.01
CA ALA A 148 8.49 -0.32 6.82
C ALA A 148 8.24 -1.63 6.06
N ASP A 149 7.71 -1.55 4.84
CA ASP A 149 7.41 -2.71 4.00
C ASP A 149 7.58 -2.40 2.51
N GLU A 150 8.14 -3.33 1.75
CA GLU A 150 8.40 -3.20 0.31
C GLU A 150 7.12 -3.13 -0.54
N TRP A 151 5.98 -3.42 0.05
CA TRP A 151 4.68 -3.25 -0.60
C TRP A 151 4.36 -1.77 -0.90
N ALA A 152 4.83 -0.85 -0.06
CA ALA A 152 4.71 0.58 -0.32
C ALA A 152 5.56 0.98 -1.56
N LYS A 153 4.95 1.69 -2.50
CA LYS A 153 5.55 2.09 -3.77
C LYS A 153 5.84 3.59 -3.77
N PRO A 154 7.11 4.01 -3.62
CA PRO A 154 7.49 5.42 -3.64
C PRO A 154 7.10 6.15 -4.93
N GLU A 155 7.04 5.43 -6.04
CA GLU A 155 6.67 5.94 -7.36
C GLU A 155 5.16 6.17 -7.52
N LEU A 156 4.31 5.71 -6.59
CA LEU A 156 2.84 5.81 -6.70
C LEU A 156 2.21 6.66 -5.59
N GLY A 157 1.13 7.36 -5.92
CA GLY A 157 0.30 8.10 -4.97
C GLY A 157 1.10 9.02 -4.04
N SER A 158 0.96 8.85 -2.74
CA SER A 158 1.74 9.58 -1.71
C SER A 158 3.07 8.91 -1.36
N GLY A 159 3.40 7.75 -1.93
CA GLY A 159 4.53 6.92 -1.54
C GLY A 159 4.29 6.10 -0.25
N CYS A 160 3.14 6.31 0.39
CA CYS A 160 2.67 5.53 1.54
C CYS A 160 1.37 4.82 1.18
N VAL A 161 1.18 3.63 1.72
CA VAL A 161 -0.01 2.81 1.49
C VAL A 161 -0.66 2.42 2.81
N LYS A 162 -1.99 2.49 2.88
CA LYS A 162 -2.76 1.94 3.99
C LYS A 162 -2.77 0.41 3.91
N ILE A 163 -2.80 -0.27 5.02
CA ILE A 163 -2.83 -1.74 5.09
C ILE A 163 -4.14 -2.20 5.70
N THR A 164 -4.96 -2.86 4.87
CA THR A 164 -6.31 -3.34 5.21
C THR A 164 -6.39 -4.86 4.99
N PRO A 165 -5.83 -5.68 5.85
CA PRO A 165 -5.58 -7.10 5.58
C PRO A 165 -6.82 -7.96 5.41
N ALA A 166 -7.96 -7.51 5.91
CA ALA A 166 -9.22 -8.25 5.77
C ALA A 166 -9.92 -8.03 4.42
N HIS A 167 -9.42 -7.10 3.58
CA HIS A 167 -10.11 -6.67 2.35
C HIS A 167 -9.19 -6.55 1.13
N ASP A 168 -7.91 -6.92 1.26
CA ASP A 168 -6.93 -6.92 0.18
C ASP A 168 -5.92 -8.05 0.37
N ALA A 169 -5.68 -8.83 -0.69
CA ALA A 169 -4.79 -10.00 -0.63
C ALA A 169 -3.31 -9.61 -0.41
N ASN A 170 -2.88 -8.50 -1.01
CA ASN A 170 -1.50 -8.02 -0.83
C ASN A 170 -1.29 -7.47 0.58
N ASP A 171 -2.27 -6.72 1.10
CA ASP A 171 -2.25 -6.20 2.47
C ASP A 171 -2.29 -7.36 3.50
N TYR A 172 -2.97 -8.46 3.16
CA TYR A 172 -2.96 -9.68 3.98
C TYR A 172 -1.55 -10.28 4.10
N ASP A 173 -0.77 -10.27 3.03
CA ASP A 173 0.61 -10.75 3.08
C ASP A 173 1.53 -9.79 3.85
N VAL A 174 1.32 -8.48 3.74
CA VAL A 174 1.98 -7.50 4.63
C VAL A 174 1.64 -7.78 6.08
N ALA A 175 0.37 -7.99 6.40
CA ALA A 175 -0.07 -8.26 7.77
C ALA A 175 0.59 -9.49 8.37
N LYS A 176 0.78 -10.55 7.59
CA LYS A 176 1.51 -11.74 8.04
C LYS A 176 2.98 -11.45 8.36
N ARG A 177 3.65 -10.63 7.52
CA ARG A 177 5.07 -10.28 7.75
C ARG A 177 5.25 -9.35 8.94
N GLN A 178 4.29 -8.46 9.18
CA GLN A 178 4.33 -7.41 10.19
C GLN A 178 3.53 -7.74 11.45
N ASP A 179 2.97 -8.97 11.55
CA ASP A 179 2.11 -9.42 12.66
C ASP A 179 0.95 -8.44 12.97
N LEU A 180 0.25 -7.99 11.93
CA LEU A 180 -0.84 -7.02 12.05
C LEU A 180 -2.19 -7.73 12.23
N PRO A 181 -3.12 -7.14 13.02
CA PRO A 181 -4.46 -7.68 13.16
C PRO A 181 -5.28 -7.51 11.89
N MET A 182 -6.26 -8.38 11.70
CA MET A 182 -7.27 -8.26 10.65
C MET A 182 -8.59 -7.74 11.22
N VAL A 183 -9.10 -6.65 10.65
CA VAL A 183 -10.36 -6.03 11.04
C VAL A 183 -11.31 -6.09 9.85
N ASN A 184 -12.29 -6.99 9.91
CA ASN A 184 -13.37 -7.06 8.92
C ASN A 184 -14.39 -5.94 9.18
N ILE A 185 -14.72 -5.17 8.15
CA ILE A 185 -15.68 -4.06 8.18
C ILE A 185 -16.80 -4.20 7.14
N LEU A 186 -16.71 -5.20 6.27
CA LEU A 186 -17.73 -5.51 5.27
C LEU A 186 -18.50 -6.76 5.72
N ASN A 187 -19.83 -6.72 5.61
CA ASN A 187 -20.74 -7.81 5.93
C ASN A 187 -21.17 -8.55 4.68
#